data_971d6a2e9329ab5d2f7f881d34eb0b9f
#
_entry.id   971d6a2e9329ab5d2f7f881d34eb0b9f
#
_cell.length_a   1.000
_cell.length_b   1.000
_cell.length_c   1.000
_cell.angle_alpha   90.00
_cell.angle_beta   90.00
_cell.angle_gamma   90.00
#
_symmetry.space_group_name_H-M   'P 1'
#
loop_
_entity.id
_entity.type
_entity.pdbx_description
1 polymer ?
#
loop_
_entity_poly.entity_id
_entity_poly.type
_entity_poly.pdbx_seq_one_letter_code
_entity_poly.pdbx_strand_id
1 'polypeptide(L)'
;MNKLGFKMKVLPMLGTALVALLFMAITTLLQERSLIIESRREQLATAVQSAHSIVAAFQAKAASGAMSQEDAQKAAKDALRVSRYGGPDGKTEYFYIWTLDSKGVMHPIKPVWEGQDMAGKVKD
;
A
#
# COMPACT_ATOMS: atom_id res chain seq x y z
N MET A 1 -41.92 -7.21 49.47
CA MET A 1 -40.88 -7.97 48.74
C MET A 1 -41.37 -8.22 47.33
N ASN A 2 -40.82 -7.47 46.37
CA ASN A 2 -41.25 -7.54 44.96
C ASN A 2 -40.85 -8.91 44.34
N LYS A 3 -41.82 -9.77 44.14
CA LYS A 3 -41.66 -11.00 43.35
C LYS A 3 -41.80 -10.67 41.88
N LEU A 4 -40.83 -9.93 41.32
CA LEU A 4 -40.69 -9.86 39.88
C LEU A 4 -40.49 -11.28 39.33
N GLY A 5 -41.38 -11.69 38.43
CA GLY A 5 -41.31 -13.04 37.84
C GLY A 5 -39.96 -13.25 37.18
N PHE A 6 -39.52 -14.51 37.18
CA PHE A 6 -38.19 -14.94 36.59
C PHE A 6 -37.94 -14.30 35.20
N LYS A 7 -38.96 -14.26 34.34
CA LYS A 7 -38.87 -13.66 32.98
C LYS A 7 -38.52 -12.17 33.01
N MET A 8 -39.05 -11.41 33.97
CA MET A 8 -38.75 -9.97 34.08
C MET A 8 -37.34 -9.67 34.61
N LYS A 9 -36.67 -10.61 35.23
CA LYS A 9 -35.27 -10.49 35.66
C LYS A 9 -34.29 -10.92 34.58
N VAL A 10 -34.65 -11.92 33.77
CA VAL A 10 -33.77 -12.47 32.70
C VAL A 10 -33.73 -11.55 31.48
N LEU A 11 -34.86 -10.91 31.12
CA LEU A 11 -34.94 -10.06 29.93
C LEU A 11 -33.94 -8.89 29.93
N PRO A 12 -33.77 -8.10 30.99
CA PRO A 12 -32.75 -7.05 31.01
C PRO A 12 -31.32 -7.60 31.00
N MET A 13 -31.05 -8.75 31.62
CA MET A 13 -29.73 -9.38 31.56
C MET A 13 -29.39 -9.80 30.13
N LEU A 14 -30.35 -10.36 29.40
CA LEU A 14 -30.18 -10.72 28.01
C LEU A 14 -29.97 -9.48 27.12
N GLY A 15 -30.72 -8.41 27.39
CA GLY A 15 -30.58 -7.13 26.68
C GLY A 15 -29.23 -6.49 26.90
N THR A 16 -28.71 -6.45 28.12
CA THR A 16 -27.36 -5.91 28.40
C THR A 16 -26.26 -6.76 27.76
N ALA A 17 -26.39 -8.07 27.74
CA ALA A 17 -25.43 -8.96 27.09
C ALA A 17 -25.39 -8.73 25.57
N LEU A 18 -26.56 -8.58 24.92
CA LEU A 18 -26.62 -8.26 23.49
C LEU A 18 -26.00 -6.91 23.16
N VAL A 19 -26.28 -5.88 23.96
CA VAL A 19 -25.68 -4.55 23.78
C VAL A 19 -24.15 -4.62 23.93
N ALA A 20 -23.64 -5.34 24.92
CA ALA A 20 -22.21 -5.51 25.13
C ALA A 20 -21.53 -6.24 23.96
N LEU A 21 -22.18 -7.29 23.41
CA LEU A 21 -21.68 -8.01 22.25
C LEU A 21 -21.65 -7.12 20.99
N LEU A 22 -22.69 -6.33 20.76
CA LEU A 22 -22.73 -5.39 19.63
C LEU A 22 -21.65 -4.32 19.78
N PHE A 23 -21.48 -3.77 20.96
CA PHE A 23 -20.41 -2.79 21.21
C PHE A 23 -19.03 -3.38 20.98
N MET A 24 -18.77 -4.59 21.46
CA MET A 24 -17.52 -5.31 21.23
C MET A 24 -17.29 -5.57 19.74
N ALA A 25 -18.30 -6.02 19.01
CA ALA A 25 -18.19 -6.25 17.57
C ALA A 25 -17.86 -4.98 16.79
N ILE A 26 -18.51 -3.87 17.11
CA ILE A 26 -18.24 -2.58 16.45
C ILE A 26 -16.83 -2.11 16.74
N THR A 27 -16.36 -2.16 17.99
CA THR A 27 -15.01 -1.74 18.37
C THR A 27 -13.95 -2.59 17.68
N THR A 28 -14.14 -3.90 17.60
CA THR A 28 -13.23 -4.82 16.90
C THR A 28 -13.15 -4.49 15.42
N LEU A 29 -14.28 -4.30 14.74
CA LEU A 29 -14.29 -3.94 13.31
C LEU A 29 -13.58 -2.62 13.00
N LEU A 30 -13.75 -1.61 13.86
CA LEU A 30 -13.06 -0.32 13.71
C LEU A 30 -11.55 -0.46 13.91
N GLN A 31 -11.12 -1.27 14.87
CA GLN A 31 -9.70 -1.54 15.12
C GLN A 31 -9.05 -2.32 13.97
N GLU A 32 -9.70 -3.36 13.47
CA GLU A 32 -9.21 -4.16 12.34
C GLU A 32 -9.01 -3.30 11.09
N ARG A 33 -9.96 -2.42 10.78
CA ARG A 33 -9.83 -1.50 9.65
C ARG A 33 -8.61 -0.58 9.79
N SER A 34 -8.37 -0.03 10.97
CA SER A 34 -7.21 0.82 11.22
C SER A 34 -5.89 0.06 11.04
N LEU A 35 -5.80 -1.15 11.56
CA LEU A 35 -4.62 -2.01 11.45
C LEU A 35 -4.33 -2.39 9.99
N ILE A 36 -5.36 -2.71 9.20
CA ILE A 36 -5.20 -3.05 7.78
C ILE A 36 -4.66 -1.84 6.99
N ILE A 37 -5.19 -0.64 7.22
CA ILE A 37 -4.71 0.57 6.54
C ILE A 37 -3.25 0.85 6.89
N GLU A 38 -2.88 0.77 8.16
CA GLU A 38 -1.51 1.02 8.60
C GLU A 38 -0.55 -0.02 8.03
N SER A 39 -0.90 -1.30 8.08
CA SER A 39 -0.10 -2.38 7.47
C SER A 39 0.12 -2.17 5.97
N ARG A 40 -0.91 -1.73 5.23
CA ARG A 40 -0.78 -1.41 3.80
C ARG A 40 0.14 -0.23 3.56
N ARG A 41 0.05 0.80 4.39
CA ARG A 41 0.93 1.98 4.32
C ARG A 41 2.40 1.59 4.55
N GLU A 42 2.67 0.78 5.57
CA GLU A 42 4.02 0.28 5.86
C GLU A 42 4.59 -0.58 4.73
N GLN A 43 3.78 -1.47 4.15
CA GLN A 43 4.17 -2.28 3.00
C GLN A 43 4.55 -1.40 1.80
N LEU A 44 3.74 -0.39 1.48
CA LEU A 44 4.03 0.55 0.40
C LEU A 44 5.30 1.36 0.69
N ALA A 45 5.46 1.87 1.90
CA ALA A 45 6.66 2.61 2.29
C ALA A 45 7.92 1.75 2.14
N THR A 46 7.89 0.51 2.60
CA THR A 46 9.00 -0.44 2.46
C THR A 46 9.32 -0.73 1.01
N ALA A 47 8.31 -0.95 0.16
CA ALA A 47 8.50 -1.18 -1.27
C ALA A 47 9.16 0.04 -1.94
N VAL A 48 8.66 1.25 -1.67
CA VAL A 48 9.23 2.49 -2.21
C VAL A 48 10.67 2.73 -1.73
N GLN A 49 10.96 2.47 -0.45
CA GLN A 49 12.32 2.56 0.08
C GLN A 49 13.28 1.59 -0.59
N SER A 50 12.83 0.37 -0.86
CA SER A 50 13.61 -0.63 -1.59
C SER A 50 13.90 -0.18 -3.03
N ALA A 51 12.89 0.32 -3.73
CA ALA A 51 13.04 0.87 -5.06
C ALA A 51 14.01 2.09 -5.08
N HIS A 52 13.88 2.98 -4.10
CA HIS A 52 14.80 4.12 -3.94
C HIS A 52 16.24 3.67 -3.73
N SER A 53 16.47 2.64 -2.91
CA SER A 53 17.81 2.09 -2.68
C SER A 53 18.45 1.54 -3.95
N ILE A 54 17.66 0.90 -4.82
CA ILE A 54 18.13 0.44 -6.13
C ILE A 54 18.58 1.62 -7.00
N VAL A 55 17.76 2.68 -7.09
CA VAL A 55 18.10 3.89 -7.86
C VAL A 55 19.34 4.56 -7.29
N ALA A 56 19.42 4.70 -5.97
CA ALA A 56 20.57 5.30 -5.29
C ALA A 56 21.88 4.54 -5.55
N ALA A 57 21.82 3.21 -5.61
CA ALA A 57 23.00 2.40 -5.94
C ALA A 57 23.53 2.67 -7.36
N PHE A 58 22.66 2.82 -8.35
CA PHE A 58 23.08 3.19 -9.71
C PHE A 58 23.55 4.64 -9.78
N GLN A 59 22.93 5.55 -9.08
CA GLN A 59 23.37 6.93 -8.97
C GLN A 59 24.78 7.03 -8.36
N ALA A 60 25.07 6.25 -7.32
CA ALA A 60 26.40 6.20 -6.71
C ALA A 60 27.47 5.70 -7.70
N LYS A 61 27.15 4.71 -8.57
CA LYS A 61 28.04 4.25 -9.62
C LYS A 61 28.32 5.34 -10.66
N ALA A 62 27.32 6.12 -11.04
CA ALA A 62 27.52 7.26 -11.93
C ALA A 62 28.37 8.35 -11.26
N ALA A 63 28.12 8.68 -10.00
CA ALA A 63 28.86 9.68 -9.25
C ALA A 63 30.35 9.30 -9.06
N SER A 64 30.65 8.01 -8.91
CA SER A 64 32.03 7.52 -8.81
C SER A 64 32.76 7.38 -10.17
N GLY A 65 32.07 7.65 -11.29
CA GLY A 65 32.65 7.46 -12.63
C GLY A 65 32.70 6.00 -13.10
N ALA A 66 32.17 5.06 -12.33
CA ALA A 66 32.10 3.64 -12.68
C ALA A 66 31.09 3.35 -13.82
N MET A 67 30.21 4.28 -14.10
CA MET A 67 29.16 4.16 -15.11
C MET A 67 28.79 5.57 -15.62
N SER A 68 28.34 5.69 -16.87
CA SER A 68 27.81 6.95 -17.35
C SER A 68 26.47 7.28 -16.67
N GLN A 69 26.10 8.55 -16.60
CA GLN A 69 24.80 8.98 -16.03
C GLN A 69 23.62 8.34 -16.80
N GLU A 70 23.74 8.27 -18.13
CA GLU A 70 22.71 7.69 -19.00
C GLU A 70 22.57 6.17 -18.75
N ASP A 71 23.69 5.45 -18.70
CA ASP A 71 23.68 4.01 -18.43
C ASP A 71 23.14 3.71 -17.04
N ALA A 72 23.48 4.52 -16.03
CA ALA A 72 22.97 4.37 -14.67
C ALA A 72 21.45 4.57 -14.61
N GLN A 73 20.93 5.58 -15.30
CA GLN A 73 19.49 5.82 -15.37
C GLN A 73 18.77 4.69 -16.10
N LYS A 74 19.34 4.20 -17.20
CA LYS A 74 18.79 3.05 -17.93
C LYS A 74 18.77 1.82 -17.06
N ALA A 75 19.90 1.46 -16.44
CA ALA A 75 20.01 0.30 -15.57
C ALA A 75 19.05 0.36 -14.37
N ALA A 76 18.87 1.53 -13.74
CA ALA A 76 17.91 1.73 -12.68
C ALA A 76 16.46 1.48 -13.16
N LYS A 77 16.09 2.05 -14.31
CA LYS A 77 14.77 1.82 -14.92
C LYS A 77 14.53 0.35 -15.24
N ASP A 78 15.51 -0.33 -15.81
CA ASP A 78 15.41 -1.74 -16.18
C ASP A 78 15.30 -2.64 -14.94
N ALA A 79 16.04 -2.35 -13.87
CA ALA A 79 15.94 -3.06 -12.60
C ALA A 79 14.55 -2.91 -11.97
N LEU A 80 13.98 -1.71 -11.96
CA LEU A 80 12.64 -1.47 -11.43
C LEU A 80 11.54 -2.02 -12.35
N ARG A 81 11.74 -2.05 -13.65
CA ARG A 81 10.80 -2.60 -14.64
C ARG A 81 10.48 -4.08 -14.39
N VAL A 82 11.46 -4.86 -13.95
CA VAL A 82 11.29 -6.28 -13.66
C VAL A 82 10.94 -6.57 -12.20
N SER A 83 11.11 -5.58 -11.33
CA SER A 83 10.81 -5.74 -9.91
C SER A 83 9.31 -5.87 -9.65
N ARG A 84 8.95 -6.76 -8.75
CA ARG A 84 7.58 -6.99 -8.31
C ARG A 84 7.53 -7.05 -6.80
N TYR A 85 6.37 -6.75 -6.22
CA TYR A 85 6.12 -6.85 -4.78
C TYR A 85 4.65 -7.15 -4.50
N GLY A 86 4.30 -7.33 -3.22
CA GLY A 86 2.92 -7.52 -2.78
C GLY A 86 2.26 -8.80 -3.28
N GLY A 87 1.06 -9.06 -2.77
CA GLY A 87 0.32 -10.30 -3.02
C GLY A 87 0.92 -11.52 -2.32
N PRO A 88 0.26 -12.68 -2.39
CA PRO A 88 0.69 -13.90 -1.71
C PRO A 88 1.98 -14.50 -2.29
N ASP A 89 2.31 -14.19 -3.55
CA ASP A 89 3.49 -14.67 -4.27
C ASP A 89 4.59 -13.58 -4.43
N GLY A 90 4.37 -12.37 -3.89
CA GLY A 90 5.29 -11.24 -4.01
C GLY A 90 5.38 -10.66 -5.42
N LYS A 91 4.41 -10.93 -6.32
CA LYS A 91 4.47 -10.58 -7.74
C LYS A 91 3.27 -9.80 -8.27
N THR A 92 2.32 -9.46 -7.38
CA THR A 92 1.06 -8.84 -7.79
C THR A 92 1.23 -7.38 -8.20
N GLU A 93 2.10 -6.66 -7.50
CA GLU A 93 2.31 -5.23 -7.68
C GLU A 93 3.62 -4.95 -8.43
N TYR A 94 3.72 -3.76 -9.02
CA TYR A 94 4.88 -3.32 -9.78
C TYR A 94 5.20 -1.85 -9.53
N PHE A 95 6.43 -1.44 -9.86
CA PHE A 95 6.86 -0.05 -9.80
C PHE A 95 6.66 0.64 -11.14
N TYR A 96 6.27 1.91 -11.09
CA TYR A 96 6.32 2.83 -12.23
C TYR A 96 6.95 4.15 -11.78
N ILE A 97 7.51 4.88 -12.72
CA ILE A 97 8.21 6.15 -12.44
C ILE A 97 7.54 7.23 -13.27
N TRP A 98 7.15 8.32 -12.59
CA TRP A 98 6.62 9.52 -13.21
C TRP A 98 7.39 10.73 -12.71
N THR A 99 7.45 11.78 -13.53
CA THR A 99 7.91 13.09 -13.07
C THR A 99 6.83 13.76 -12.22
N LEU A 100 7.20 14.82 -11.49
CA LEU A 100 6.23 15.61 -10.73
C LEU A 100 5.18 16.30 -11.65
N ASP A 101 5.51 16.49 -12.91
CA ASP A 101 4.61 17.03 -13.96
C ASP A 101 3.75 15.94 -14.62
N SER A 102 3.63 14.78 -14.00
CA SER A 102 2.82 13.65 -14.50
C SER A 102 3.28 13.04 -15.82
N LYS A 103 4.53 13.23 -16.22
CA LYS A 103 5.10 12.60 -17.42
C LYS A 103 5.61 11.19 -17.08
N GLY A 104 5.22 10.19 -17.88
CA GLY A 104 5.69 8.83 -17.73
C GLY A 104 7.19 8.70 -18.01
N VAL A 105 7.94 8.16 -17.07
CA VAL A 105 9.39 7.88 -17.21
C VAL A 105 9.64 6.40 -17.43
N MET A 106 8.93 5.54 -16.72
CA MET A 106 9.00 4.08 -16.86
C MET A 106 7.68 3.45 -16.40
N HIS A 107 7.14 2.54 -17.23
CA HIS A 107 5.97 1.74 -16.87
C HIS A 107 6.10 0.31 -17.39
N PRO A 108 6.13 -0.72 -16.53
CA PRO A 108 6.46 -2.09 -16.93
C PRO A 108 5.39 -2.76 -17.81
N ILE A 109 4.13 -2.37 -17.67
CA ILE A 109 3.01 -2.99 -18.38
C ILE A 109 2.54 -2.13 -19.56
N LYS A 110 2.71 -0.81 -19.47
CA LYS A 110 2.27 0.15 -20.51
C LYS A 110 3.44 1.03 -20.96
N PRO A 111 4.45 0.49 -21.64
CA PRO A 111 5.61 1.27 -22.09
C PRO A 111 5.23 2.40 -23.05
N VAL A 112 4.08 2.33 -23.71
CA VAL A 112 3.54 3.40 -24.55
C VAL A 112 3.29 4.72 -23.78
N TRP A 113 3.19 4.69 -22.46
CA TRP A 113 3.05 5.89 -21.63
C TRP A 113 4.38 6.60 -21.33
N GLU A 114 5.50 5.93 -21.61
CA GLU A 114 6.82 6.53 -21.40
C GLU A 114 7.03 7.70 -22.35
N GLY A 115 7.42 8.84 -21.80
CA GLY A 115 7.57 10.10 -22.53
C GLY A 115 6.28 10.89 -22.74
N GLN A 116 5.09 10.34 -22.40
CA GLN A 116 3.82 11.05 -22.55
C GLN A 116 3.44 11.83 -21.29
N ASP A 117 2.73 12.93 -21.50
CA ASP A 117 2.02 13.63 -20.43
C ASP A 117 0.74 12.87 -20.11
N MET A 118 0.65 12.43 -18.85
CA MET A 118 -0.46 11.62 -18.34
C MET A 118 -1.41 12.41 -17.43
N ALA A 119 -1.21 13.74 -17.30
CA ALA A 119 -2.09 14.58 -16.48
C ALA A 119 -3.54 14.46 -16.94
N GLY A 120 -4.43 14.06 -16.03
CA GLY A 120 -5.86 13.88 -16.30
C GLY A 120 -6.25 12.68 -17.19
N LYS A 121 -5.28 11.87 -17.65
CA LYS A 121 -5.56 10.68 -18.49
C LYS A 121 -5.73 9.41 -17.67
N VAL A 122 -5.16 9.36 -16.47
CA VAL A 122 -5.33 8.24 -15.53
C VAL A 122 -6.32 8.70 -14.46
N LYS A 123 -7.43 7.98 -14.36
CA LYS A 123 -8.39 8.12 -13.25
C LYS A 123 -8.08 7.04 -12.24
N ASP A 124 -8.03 7.45 -10.97
CA ASP A 124 -7.94 6.54 -9.81
C ASP A 124 -9.24 5.74 -9.66
#